data_4bf0f3a63edb4713dafd8cbfa6057cc1
#
_entry.id   4bf0f3a63edb4713dafd8cbfa6057cc1
#
_cell.length_a   1.000
_cell.length_b   1.000
_cell.length_c   1.000
_cell.angle_alpha   90.00
_cell.angle_beta   90.00
_cell.angle_gamma   90.00
#
_symmetry.space_group_name_H-M   'P 1'
#
loop_
_entity.id
_entity.type
_entity.pdbx_description
1 polymer ?
#
loop_
_entity_poly.entity_id
_entity_poly.type
_entity_poly.pdbx_seq_one_letter_code
_entity_poly.pdbx_strand_id
1 'polypeptide(L)'
;KGENNMNLKGTKTEANLQTAFAGESMARNKYTYFASKAKKDGYVQIANIFEETAANEKEHAKMWYKLLNGGAVGSTIENLKAAAEGENYEWTDMYDQFAKEAREEGFDDIATLFEGVAAIEKEHEERYRKLLANIEGDLVFSKDGDVIWQCSNCGHICVGKKAPEVC
;
A
#
# COMPACT_ATOMS: atom_id res chain seq x y z
N LYS A 1 17.50 8.07 -26.79
CA LYS A 1 16.04 7.81 -26.79
C LYS A 1 15.46 8.98 -26.02
N GLY A 2 14.73 9.90 -26.70
CA GLY A 2 14.21 11.11 -26.09
C GLY A 2 13.23 10.77 -24.98
N GLU A 3 13.42 11.41 -23.84
CA GLU A 3 12.43 11.46 -22.77
C GLU A 3 11.21 12.21 -23.34
N ASN A 4 10.21 11.46 -23.75
CA ASN A 4 8.91 12.04 -24.11
C ASN A 4 8.25 12.42 -22.78
N ASN A 5 8.58 13.61 -22.31
CA ASN A 5 7.96 14.19 -21.12
C ASN A 5 6.50 14.52 -21.46
N MET A 6 5.63 13.51 -21.43
CA MET A 6 4.21 13.68 -21.66
C MET A 6 3.62 14.51 -20.52
N ASN A 7 3.35 15.79 -20.79
CA ASN A 7 2.64 16.61 -19.80
C ASN A 7 1.17 16.19 -19.77
N LEU A 8 0.83 15.27 -18.87
CA LEU A 8 -0.52 14.75 -18.65
C LEU A 8 -1.41 15.72 -17.86
N LYS A 9 -0.79 16.65 -17.13
CA LYS A 9 -1.48 17.48 -16.13
C LYS A 9 -2.66 18.25 -16.72
N GLY A 10 -3.85 18.03 -16.17
CA GLY A 10 -5.09 18.70 -16.56
C GLY A 10 -5.74 18.15 -17.83
N THR A 11 -5.23 17.05 -18.40
CA THR A 11 -5.80 16.44 -19.62
C THR A 11 -6.90 15.44 -19.30
N LYS A 12 -7.76 15.16 -20.28
CA LYS A 12 -8.73 14.06 -20.20
C LYS A 12 -8.02 12.71 -20.06
N THR A 13 -6.84 12.56 -20.64
CA THR A 13 -6.04 11.33 -20.54
C THR A 13 -5.58 11.09 -19.09
N GLU A 14 -5.16 12.13 -18.37
CA GLU A 14 -4.85 12.03 -16.94
C GLU A 14 -6.06 11.52 -16.13
N ALA A 15 -7.24 12.14 -16.34
CA ALA A 15 -8.47 11.72 -15.68
C ALA A 15 -8.85 10.26 -16.02
N ASN A 16 -8.67 9.85 -17.27
CA ASN A 16 -8.91 8.47 -17.71
C ASN A 16 -7.93 7.50 -17.05
N LEU A 17 -6.65 7.84 -16.91
CA LEU A 17 -5.65 7.03 -16.21
C LEU A 17 -5.96 6.88 -14.72
N GLN A 18 -6.41 7.96 -14.06
CA GLN A 18 -6.85 7.91 -12.66
C GLN A 18 -8.06 6.98 -12.49
N THR A 19 -9.05 7.10 -13.38
CA THR A 19 -10.24 6.24 -13.39
C THR A 19 -9.87 4.78 -13.64
N ALA A 20 -8.99 4.51 -14.60
CA ALA A 20 -8.50 3.17 -14.90
C ALA A 20 -7.73 2.58 -13.71
N PHE A 21 -6.81 3.33 -13.10
CA PHE A 21 -6.07 2.90 -11.91
C PHE A 21 -7.02 2.53 -10.75
N ALA A 22 -8.02 3.37 -10.47
CA ALA A 22 -9.02 3.11 -9.44
C ALA A 22 -9.87 1.87 -9.77
N GLY A 23 -10.31 1.72 -11.01
CA GLY A 23 -11.10 0.58 -11.47
C GLY A 23 -10.38 -0.74 -11.33
N GLU A 24 -9.14 -0.82 -11.82
CA GLU A 24 -8.31 -2.04 -11.72
C GLU A 24 -7.95 -2.38 -10.27
N SER A 25 -7.64 -1.36 -9.45
CA SER A 25 -7.37 -1.57 -8.02
C SER A 25 -8.59 -2.14 -7.28
N MET A 26 -9.78 -1.64 -7.60
CA MET A 26 -11.04 -2.14 -7.07
C MET A 26 -11.35 -3.56 -7.57
N ALA A 27 -11.18 -3.83 -8.86
CA ALA A 27 -11.39 -5.15 -9.46
C ALA A 27 -10.46 -6.19 -8.81
N ARG A 28 -9.18 -5.88 -8.64
CA ARG A 28 -8.22 -6.73 -7.92
C ARG A 28 -8.74 -7.15 -6.55
N ASN A 29 -9.20 -6.20 -5.74
CA ASN A 29 -9.68 -6.51 -4.40
C ASN A 29 -10.97 -7.34 -4.44
N LYS A 30 -11.94 -6.99 -5.30
CA LYS A 30 -13.20 -7.75 -5.46
C LYS A 30 -12.92 -9.20 -5.87
N TYR A 31 -12.01 -9.45 -6.80
CA TYR A 31 -11.71 -10.79 -7.28
C TYR A 31 -11.05 -11.65 -6.20
N THR A 32 -10.23 -11.08 -5.30
CA THR A 32 -9.73 -11.84 -4.13
C THR A 32 -10.87 -12.23 -3.17
N TYR A 33 -11.88 -11.36 -2.99
CA TYR A 33 -13.06 -11.69 -2.19
C TYR A 33 -13.90 -12.79 -2.86
N PHE A 34 -14.09 -12.73 -4.18
CA PHE A 34 -14.81 -13.74 -4.96
C PHE A 34 -14.09 -15.08 -4.95
N ALA A 35 -12.76 -15.09 -5.07
CA ALA A 35 -11.93 -16.28 -4.94
C ALA A 35 -12.10 -16.94 -3.57
N SER A 36 -12.06 -16.15 -2.49
CA SER A 36 -12.28 -16.65 -1.14
C SER A 36 -13.67 -17.30 -0.98
N LYS A 37 -14.72 -16.70 -1.54
CA LYS A 37 -16.07 -17.26 -1.50
C LYS A 37 -16.17 -18.54 -2.32
N ALA A 38 -15.65 -18.54 -3.55
CA ALA A 38 -15.66 -19.72 -4.42
C ALA A 38 -14.94 -20.91 -3.77
N LYS A 39 -13.82 -20.66 -3.09
CA LYS A 39 -13.06 -21.67 -2.36
C LYS A 39 -13.87 -22.29 -1.22
N LYS A 40 -14.57 -21.44 -0.44
CA LYS A 40 -15.48 -21.91 0.65
C LYS A 40 -16.64 -22.74 0.11
N ASP A 41 -17.13 -22.45 -1.10
CA ASP A 41 -18.22 -23.18 -1.76
C ASP A 41 -17.73 -24.47 -2.48
N GLY A 42 -16.41 -24.75 -2.47
CA GLY A 42 -15.80 -25.93 -3.10
C GLY A 42 -15.48 -25.76 -4.58
N TYR A 43 -15.67 -24.58 -5.17
CA TYR A 43 -15.37 -24.30 -6.59
C TYR A 43 -13.92 -23.90 -6.79
N VAL A 44 -13.00 -24.83 -6.58
CA VAL A 44 -11.54 -24.57 -6.60
C VAL A 44 -11.06 -23.97 -7.92
N GLN A 45 -11.54 -24.50 -9.05
CA GLN A 45 -11.15 -23.97 -10.37
C GLN A 45 -11.58 -22.51 -10.54
N ILE A 46 -12.80 -22.16 -10.15
CA ILE A 46 -13.32 -20.78 -10.22
C ILE A 46 -12.50 -19.86 -9.30
N ALA A 47 -12.18 -20.32 -8.09
CA ALA A 47 -11.34 -19.57 -7.15
C ALA A 47 -9.97 -19.26 -7.76
N ASN A 48 -9.30 -20.24 -8.35
CA ASN A 48 -7.99 -20.07 -8.98
C ASN A 48 -8.05 -19.05 -10.15
N ILE A 49 -9.09 -19.09 -10.97
CA ILE A 49 -9.28 -18.12 -12.06
C ILE A 49 -9.45 -16.70 -11.51
N PHE A 50 -10.23 -16.52 -10.43
CA PHE A 50 -10.35 -15.21 -9.78
C PHE A 50 -9.03 -14.72 -9.19
N GLU A 51 -8.22 -15.59 -8.56
CA GLU A 51 -6.90 -15.22 -8.03
C GLU A 51 -5.93 -14.82 -9.16
N GLU A 52 -5.90 -15.58 -10.27
CA GLU A 52 -5.10 -15.26 -11.45
C GLU A 52 -5.52 -13.90 -12.05
N THR A 53 -6.82 -13.71 -12.26
CA THR A 53 -7.33 -12.44 -12.78
C THR A 53 -7.00 -11.26 -11.83
N ALA A 54 -7.14 -11.43 -10.51
CA ALA A 54 -6.75 -10.41 -9.56
C ALA A 54 -5.26 -10.04 -9.66
N ALA A 55 -4.39 -11.02 -9.94
CA ALA A 55 -2.97 -10.76 -10.19
C ALA A 55 -2.74 -9.97 -11.49
N ASN A 56 -3.52 -10.23 -12.55
CA ASN A 56 -3.47 -9.48 -13.80
C ASN A 56 -3.90 -8.02 -13.59
N GLU A 57 -5.03 -7.79 -12.87
CA GLU A 57 -5.52 -6.43 -12.60
C GLU A 57 -4.54 -5.61 -11.75
N LYS A 58 -3.78 -6.26 -10.87
CA LYS A 58 -2.68 -5.59 -10.16
C LYS A 58 -1.61 -5.06 -11.13
N GLU A 59 -1.25 -5.81 -12.16
CA GLU A 59 -0.24 -5.37 -13.13
C GLU A 59 -0.81 -4.27 -14.05
N HIS A 60 -2.09 -4.33 -14.43
CA HIS A 60 -2.76 -3.24 -15.15
C HIS A 60 -2.76 -1.95 -14.31
N ALA A 61 -3.21 -2.01 -13.07
CA ALA A 61 -3.18 -0.88 -12.15
C ALA A 61 -1.79 -0.27 -12.02
N LYS A 62 -0.75 -1.10 -11.90
CA LYS A 62 0.66 -0.66 -11.82
C LYS A 62 1.15 0.05 -13.08
N MET A 63 0.67 -0.34 -14.27
CA MET A 63 0.99 0.39 -15.51
C MET A 63 0.41 1.80 -15.47
N TRP A 64 -0.85 1.96 -15.10
CA TRP A 64 -1.51 3.25 -14.99
C TRP A 64 -0.89 4.13 -13.90
N TYR A 65 -0.59 3.53 -12.74
CA TYR A 65 0.11 4.19 -11.65
C TYR A 65 1.45 4.78 -12.10
N LYS A 66 2.27 4.01 -12.82
CA LYS A 66 3.56 4.49 -13.33
C LYS A 66 3.40 5.68 -14.27
N LEU A 67 2.42 5.64 -15.19
CA LEU A 67 2.17 6.76 -16.12
C LEU A 67 1.75 8.03 -15.39
N LEU A 68 0.96 7.90 -14.32
CA LEU A 68 0.55 9.01 -13.46
C LEU A 68 1.71 9.57 -12.61
N ASN A 69 2.73 8.77 -12.34
CA ASN A 69 3.87 9.09 -11.46
C ASN A 69 5.21 9.17 -12.22
N GLY A 70 5.21 9.75 -13.41
CA GLY A 70 6.44 10.03 -14.15
C GLY A 70 7.16 8.80 -14.73
N GLY A 71 6.44 7.67 -14.87
CA GLY A 71 6.94 6.45 -15.52
C GLY A 71 7.51 5.38 -14.59
N ALA A 72 7.55 5.61 -13.28
CA ALA A 72 8.11 4.67 -12.32
C ALA A 72 7.29 4.55 -11.02
N VAL A 73 7.54 3.51 -10.26
CA VAL A 73 7.25 3.47 -8.83
C VAL A 73 8.43 4.15 -8.13
N GLY A 74 8.16 5.06 -7.21
CA GLY A 74 9.20 5.82 -6.52
C GLY A 74 10.21 4.96 -5.76
N SER A 75 11.28 5.59 -5.27
CA SER A 75 12.21 4.96 -4.35
C SER A 75 11.52 4.55 -3.06
N THR A 76 12.14 3.67 -2.27
CA THR A 76 11.59 3.25 -0.96
C THR A 76 11.33 4.44 -0.04
N ILE A 77 12.21 5.45 -0.05
CA ILE A 77 12.04 6.67 0.77
C ILE A 77 10.83 7.48 0.30
N GLU A 78 10.71 7.71 -1.02
CA GLU A 78 9.55 8.42 -1.60
C GLU A 78 8.24 7.68 -1.32
N ASN A 79 8.25 6.36 -1.46
CA ASN A 79 7.06 5.54 -1.21
C ASN A 79 6.67 5.52 0.27
N LEU A 80 7.63 5.50 1.21
CA LEU A 80 7.34 5.61 2.65
C LEU A 80 6.76 6.97 3.02
N LYS A 81 7.28 8.06 2.42
CA LYS A 81 6.72 9.40 2.61
C LYS A 81 5.29 9.48 2.08
N ALA A 82 5.07 9.04 0.86
CA ALA A 82 3.74 9.05 0.25
C ALA A 82 2.73 8.17 1.02
N ALA A 83 3.16 7.00 1.51
CA ALA A 83 2.32 6.14 2.34
C ALA A 83 1.96 6.83 3.67
N ALA A 84 2.96 7.39 4.39
CA ALA A 84 2.70 8.09 5.64
C ALA A 84 1.77 9.30 5.47
N GLU A 85 1.90 10.05 4.37
CA GLU A 85 1.01 11.19 4.04
C GLU A 85 -0.40 10.72 3.68
N GLY A 86 -0.55 9.60 2.97
CA GLY A 86 -1.83 8.99 2.65
C GLY A 86 -2.57 8.57 3.92
N GLU A 87 -1.94 7.77 4.77
CA GLU A 87 -2.51 7.32 6.05
C GLU A 87 -2.87 8.51 6.96
N ASN A 88 -2.00 9.55 6.99
CA ASN A 88 -2.29 10.77 7.76
C ASN A 88 -3.58 11.42 7.28
N TYR A 89 -3.77 11.62 5.98
CA TYR A 89 -5.00 12.17 5.42
C TYR A 89 -6.21 11.30 5.74
N GLU A 90 -6.06 9.97 5.69
CA GLU A 90 -7.16 9.05 5.94
C GLU A 90 -7.69 9.17 7.37
N TRP A 91 -6.83 9.24 8.38
CA TRP A 91 -7.28 9.29 9.76
C TRP A 91 -7.58 10.71 10.27
N THR A 92 -6.92 11.77 9.74
CA THR A 92 -7.17 13.15 10.21
C THR A 92 -8.37 13.80 9.55
N ASP A 93 -8.64 13.47 8.28
CA ASP A 93 -9.63 14.18 7.46
C ASP A 93 -10.72 13.24 6.95
N MET A 94 -10.36 12.21 6.19
CA MET A 94 -11.31 11.40 5.42
C MET A 94 -12.27 10.61 6.33
N TYR A 95 -11.74 9.76 7.20
CA TYR A 95 -12.57 8.92 8.07
C TYR A 95 -13.24 9.72 9.19
N ASP A 96 -12.62 10.79 9.68
CA ASP A 96 -13.26 11.70 10.65
C ASP A 96 -14.52 12.35 10.05
N GLN A 97 -14.42 12.83 8.81
CA GLN A 97 -15.56 13.37 8.10
C GLN A 97 -16.63 12.29 7.83
N PHE A 98 -16.24 11.12 7.33
CA PHE A 98 -17.17 10.04 7.02
C PHE A 98 -17.91 9.54 8.25
N ALA A 99 -17.25 9.46 9.40
CA ALA A 99 -17.89 9.08 10.67
C ALA A 99 -18.94 10.11 11.11
N LYS A 100 -18.64 11.41 10.99
CA LYS A 100 -19.61 12.48 11.30
C LYS A 100 -20.84 12.42 10.39
N GLU A 101 -20.63 12.34 9.08
CA GLU A 101 -21.69 12.25 8.09
C GLU A 101 -22.58 11.01 8.32
N ALA A 102 -21.96 9.85 8.58
CA ALA A 102 -22.70 8.62 8.88
C ALA A 102 -23.58 8.75 10.14
N ARG A 103 -23.11 9.44 11.18
CA ARG A 103 -23.93 9.72 12.39
C ARG A 103 -25.09 10.66 12.09
N GLU A 104 -24.85 11.72 11.31
CA GLU A 104 -25.89 12.67 10.90
C GLU A 104 -27.01 11.99 10.09
N GLU A 105 -26.65 10.97 9.30
CA GLU A 105 -27.58 10.16 8.52
C GLU A 105 -28.22 9.00 9.32
N GLY A 106 -27.80 8.77 10.59
CA GLY A 106 -28.34 7.73 11.47
C GLY A 106 -27.68 6.35 11.30
N PHE A 107 -26.49 6.27 10.70
CA PHE A 107 -25.71 5.03 10.50
C PHE A 107 -24.62 4.87 11.58
N ASP A 108 -24.98 4.84 12.85
CA ASP A 108 -24.05 4.81 13.98
C ASP A 108 -23.05 3.64 13.94
N ASP A 109 -23.50 2.45 13.52
CA ASP A 109 -22.63 1.28 13.39
C ASP A 109 -21.56 1.49 12.33
N ILE A 110 -21.91 2.15 11.20
CA ILE A 110 -20.96 2.48 10.13
C ILE A 110 -19.99 3.56 10.61
N ALA A 111 -20.46 4.57 11.31
CA ALA A 111 -19.63 5.60 11.91
C ALA A 111 -18.57 5.00 12.85
N THR A 112 -18.98 4.06 13.70
CA THR A 112 -18.07 3.34 14.60
C THR A 112 -17.01 2.53 13.83
N LEU A 113 -17.36 1.94 12.69
CA LEU A 113 -16.38 1.27 11.83
C LEU A 113 -15.38 2.25 11.21
N PHE A 114 -15.82 3.42 10.73
CA PHE A 114 -14.93 4.46 10.22
C PHE A 114 -13.95 4.94 11.29
N GLU A 115 -14.44 5.19 12.52
CA GLU A 115 -13.57 5.57 13.66
C GLU A 115 -12.55 4.47 14.00
N GLY A 116 -12.99 3.22 13.97
CA GLY A 116 -12.11 2.07 14.21
C GLY A 116 -11.00 1.94 13.16
N VAL A 117 -11.34 2.13 11.88
CA VAL A 117 -10.35 2.13 10.80
C VAL A 117 -9.41 3.34 10.92
N ALA A 118 -9.91 4.54 11.19
CA ALA A 118 -9.09 5.73 11.41
C ALA A 118 -8.00 5.51 12.49
N ALA A 119 -8.34 4.82 13.58
CA ALA A 119 -7.36 4.48 14.62
C ALA A 119 -6.25 3.55 14.10
N ILE A 120 -6.57 2.62 13.20
CA ILE A 120 -5.60 1.72 12.57
C ILE A 120 -4.70 2.49 11.59
N GLU A 121 -5.26 3.39 10.78
CA GLU A 121 -4.48 4.18 9.80
C GLU A 121 -3.49 5.13 10.50
N LYS A 122 -3.82 5.62 11.68
CA LYS A 122 -2.86 6.32 12.53
C LYS A 122 -1.66 5.45 12.92
N GLU A 123 -1.90 4.19 13.29
CA GLU A 123 -0.81 3.25 13.61
C GLU A 123 0.04 2.91 12.37
N HIS A 124 -0.58 2.85 11.18
CA HIS A 124 0.13 2.67 9.92
C HIS A 124 1.03 3.87 9.61
N GLU A 125 0.55 5.10 9.76
CA GLU A 125 1.36 6.31 9.60
C GLU A 125 2.56 6.29 10.53
N GLU A 126 2.36 6.06 11.83
CA GLU A 126 3.44 6.01 12.84
C GLU A 126 4.50 4.96 12.44
N ARG A 127 4.06 3.80 11.97
CA ARG A 127 4.93 2.73 11.48
C ARG A 127 5.76 3.15 10.28
N TYR A 128 5.15 3.76 9.26
CA TYR A 128 5.86 4.24 8.07
C TYR A 128 6.85 5.35 8.41
N ARG A 129 6.49 6.31 9.27
CA ARG A 129 7.41 7.36 9.72
C ARG A 129 8.60 6.79 10.49
N LYS A 130 8.38 5.78 11.33
CA LYS A 130 9.48 5.10 12.05
C LYS A 130 10.41 4.36 11.09
N LEU A 131 9.88 3.67 10.08
CA LEU A 131 10.69 2.99 9.07
C LEU A 131 11.49 3.99 8.23
N LEU A 132 10.88 5.12 7.88
CA LEU A 132 11.55 6.21 7.17
C LEU A 132 12.72 6.77 8.00
N ALA A 133 12.47 7.08 9.28
CA ALA A 133 13.53 7.55 10.19
C ALA A 133 14.68 6.54 10.34
N ASN A 134 14.38 5.23 10.32
CA ASN A 134 15.42 4.20 10.35
C ASN A 134 16.30 4.22 9.09
N ILE A 135 15.73 4.48 7.91
CA ILE A 135 16.53 4.60 6.68
C ILE A 135 17.36 5.87 6.71
N GLU A 136 16.75 7.02 7.05
CA GLU A 136 17.40 8.32 7.08
C GLU A 136 18.50 8.40 8.16
N GLY A 137 18.36 7.62 9.25
CA GLY A 137 19.32 7.51 10.34
C GLY A 137 20.33 6.38 10.20
N ASP A 138 20.38 5.66 9.07
CA ASP A 138 21.27 4.50 8.85
C ASP A 138 21.05 3.35 9.88
N LEU A 139 19.83 3.24 10.43
CA LEU A 139 19.50 2.29 11.49
C LEU A 139 18.87 0.98 11.00
N VAL A 140 18.71 0.80 9.69
CA VAL A 140 18.13 -0.43 9.11
C VAL A 140 19.08 -1.61 9.34
N PHE A 141 20.35 -1.45 8.99
CA PHE A 141 21.40 -2.46 9.09
C PHE A 141 22.44 -2.17 10.19
N SER A 142 22.17 -1.18 11.04
CA SER A 142 22.96 -0.87 12.24
C SER A 142 22.04 -0.53 13.42
N LYS A 143 22.54 -0.75 14.65
CA LYS A 143 21.84 -0.44 15.90
C LYS A 143 22.82 0.13 16.91
N ASP A 144 22.32 0.86 17.88
CA ASP A 144 23.14 1.45 18.94
C ASP A 144 23.77 0.39 19.87
N GLY A 145 23.10 -0.77 20.01
CA GLY A 145 23.56 -1.91 20.80
C GLY A 145 23.67 -3.18 19.97
N ASP A 146 24.20 -4.24 20.58
CA ASP A 146 24.27 -5.56 19.98
C ASP A 146 22.86 -6.16 19.85
N VAL A 147 22.54 -6.62 18.63
CA VAL A 147 21.28 -7.28 18.29
C VAL A 147 21.56 -8.57 17.50
N ILE A 148 20.56 -9.42 17.42
CA ILE A 148 20.63 -10.63 16.60
C ILE A 148 20.26 -10.25 15.15
N TRP A 149 21.15 -10.57 14.22
CA TRP A 149 20.93 -10.48 12.79
C TRP A 149 20.74 -11.89 12.22
N GLN A 150 19.70 -12.07 11.42
CA GLN A 150 19.45 -13.32 10.71
C GLN A 150 19.37 -13.08 9.22
N CYS A 151 20.15 -13.83 8.45
CA CYS A 151 20.06 -13.81 7.01
C CYS A 151 18.76 -14.47 6.54
N SER A 152 17.94 -13.73 5.79
CA SER A 152 16.66 -14.24 5.26
C SER A 152 16.84 -15.30 4.16
N ASN A 153 18.03 -15.39 3.56
CA ASN A 153 18.30 -16.35 2.49
C ASN A 153 18.83 -17.70 3.01
N CYS A 154 19.82 -17.69 3.92
CA CYS A 154 20.47 -18.93 4.37
C CYS A 154 20.24 -19.24 5.87
N GLY A 155 19.59 -18.36 6.63
CA GLY A 155 19.32 -18.54 8.05
C GLY A 155 20.53 -18.30 8.98
N HIS A 156 21.71 -17.86 8.45
CA HIS A 156 22.86 -17.53 9.27
C HIS A 156 22.52 -16.50 10.35
N ILE A 157 22.97 -16.73 11.56
CA ILE A 157 22.73 -15.85 12.72
C ILE A 157 24.06 -15.31 13.20
N CYS A 158 24.12 -14.00 13.45
CA CYS A 158 25.25 -13.36 14.14
C CYS A 158 24.72 -12.30 15.12
N VAL A 159 25.57 -11.92 16.08
CA VAL A 159 25.28 -10.89 17.07
C VAL A 159 26.25 -9.73 16.87
N GLY A 160 25.76 -8.51 16.90
CA GLY A 160 26.57 -7.31 16.80
C GLY A 160 25.73 -6.07 16.51
N LYS A 161 26.40 -4.92 16.49
CA LYS A 161 25.74 -3.62 16.21
C LYS A 161 25.39 -3.43 14.75
N LYS A 162 26.08 -4.10 13.83
CA LYS A 162 25.91 -3.97 12.38
C LYS A 162 25.69 -5.33 11.74
N ALA A 163 24.76 -5.38 10.78
CA ALA A 163 24.56 -6.56 9.94
C ALA A 163 25.80 -6.82 9.10
N PRO A 164 26.24 -8.07 8.89
CA PRO A 164 27.33 -8.39 7.97
C PRO A 164 27.01 -7.98 6.54
N GLU A 165 28.01 -7.49 5.82
CA GLU A 165 27.86 -7.15 4.39
C GLU A 165 27.82 -8.40 3.51
N VAL A 166 28.40 -9.50 4.00
CA VAL A 166 28.44 -10.79 3.31
C VAL A 166 28.05 -11.89 4.30
N CYS A 167 27.22 -12.83 3.84
CA CYS A 167 26.76 -13.96 4.60
C CYS A 167 27.73 -15.13 4.46
#